data_771c9f85e412d16dbce176980b521d21
#
_entry.id   771c9f85e412d16dbce176980b521d21
#
_cell.length_a   1.000
_cell.length_b   1.000
_cell.length_c   1.000
_cell.angle_alpha   90.00
_cell.angle_beta   90.00
_cell.angle_gamma   90.00
#
_symmetry.space_group_name_H-M   'P 1'
#
loop_
_entity.id
_entity.type
_entity.pdbx_description
1 polymer ?
#
loop_
_entity_poly.entity_id
_entity_poly.type
_entity_poly.pdbx_seq_one_letter_code
_entity_poly.pdbx_strand_id
1 'polypeptide(L)'
;MLKLIIDAQRWRNHLTAFAKSCPGIVPVTKGNGYGFGHELLVQESQRLGIDILAVGVAQEVASVRQYGWDKDVIVLNPWRPGDEVAAGLLNDPKVITTISRREDIAALRDLAPSASILVEVETSMHRHGVPADEVAALDLDGFDLRGWTIHLPSGASLDEGREMARIVKQHPLASRGIWFSHLSCDDYIALSKKLDVPVRMRVGTRLWLGAVSYTHLRA
;
A
#
# COMPACT_ATOMS: atom_id res chain seq x y z
N MET A 1 26.82 -23.74 -4.65
CA MET A 1 25.40 -23.31 -4.82
C MET A 1 24.99 -22.63 -3.51
N LEU A 2 24.56 -21.38 -3.55
CA LEU A 2 24.04 -20.70 -2.37
C LEU A 2 22.65 -21.25 -2.03
N LYS A 3 22.43 -21.63 -0.77
CA LYS A 3 21.14 -22.17 -0.28
C LYS A 3 20.63 -21.29 0.86
N LEU A 4 19.42 -20.74 0.70
CA LEU A 4 18.72 -20.05 1.77
C LEU A 4 17.87 -21.05 2.55
N ILE A 5 18.04 -21.12 3.87
CA ILE A 5 17.25 -21.95 4.76
C ILE A 5 16.48 -21.01 5.71
N ILE A 6 15.16 -21.16 5.76
CA ILE A 6 14.28 -20.36 6.59
C ILE A 6 13.71 -21.25 7.69
N ASP A 7 13.89 -20.83 8.95
CA ASP A 7 13.16 -21.40 10.08
C ASP A 7 11.71 -20.94 10.04
N ALA A 8 10.83 -21.78 9.53
CA ALA A 8 9.42 -21.46 9.33
C ALA A 8 8.69 -21.07 10.62
N GLN A 9 9.05 -21.69 11.76
CA GLN A 9 8.38 -21.37 13.03
C GLN A 9 8.78 -19.99 13.54
N ARG A 10 10.07 -19.67 13.51
CA ARG A 10 10.56 -18.34 13.90
C ARG A 10 10.02 -17.26 12.98
N TRP A 11 9.97 -17.53 11.69
CA TRP A 11 9.43 -16.59 10.70
C TRP A 11 7.94 -16.32 10.95
N ARG A 12 7.11 -17.36 11.16
CA ARG A 12 5.69 -17.21 11.47
C ARG A 12 5.45 -16.50 12.79
N ASN A 13 6.28 -16.77 13.81
CA ASN A 13 6.21 -16.04 15.07
C ASN A 13 6.49 -14.54 14.88
N HIS A 14 7.49 -14.18 14.05
CA HIS A 14 7.76 -12.80 13.67
C HIS A 14 6.57 -12.16 12.95
N LEU A 15 6.00 -12.82 11.94
CA LEU A 15 4.84 -12.30 11.21
C LEU A 15 3.66 -12.02 12.16
N THR A 16 3.37 -12.96 13.06
CA THR A 16 2.28 -12.84 14.02
C THR A 16 2.53 -11.70 15.02
N ALA A 17 3.74 -11.61 15.55
CA ALA A 17 4.13 -10.53 16.46
C ALA A 17 4.05 -9.15 15.77
N PHE A 18 4.52 -9.06 14.53
CA PHE A 18 4.46 -7.83 13.75
C PHE A 18 3.01 -7.40 13.49
N ALA A 19 2.17 -8.30 13.00
CA ALA A 19 0.76 -7.99 12.73
C ALA A 19 0.01 -7.56 14.01
N LYS A 20 0.35 -8.14 15.16
CA LYS A 20 -0.21 -7.75 16.46
C LYS A 20 0.28 -6.38 16.92
N SER A 21 1.55 -6.05 16.70
CA SER A 21 2.12 -4.76 17.09
C SER A 21 1.73 -3.61 16.16
N CYS A 22 1.33 -3.92 14.93
CA CYS A 22 0.92 -2.94 13.92
C CYS A 22 -0.46 -3.33 13.35
N PRO A 23 -1.56 -3.09 14.07
CA PRO A 23 -2.91 -3.44 13.58
C PRO A 23 -3.26 -2.64 12.32
N GLY A 24 -4.01 -3.26 11.40
CA GLY A 24 -4.41 -2.63 10.13
C GLY A 24 -3.31 -2.58 9.07
N ILE A 25 -2.31 -3.48 9.16
CA ILE A 25 -1.30 -3.61 8.11
C ILE A 25 -1.90 -4.10 6.80
N VAL A 26 -1.28 -3.65 5.71
CA VAL A 26 -1.52 -4.11 4.35
C VAL A 26 -0.21 -4.70 3.82
N PRO A 27 -0.09 -6.03 3.81
CA PRO A 27 1.11 -6.69 3.29
C PRO A 27 1.33 -6.38 1.83
N VAL A 28 2.57 -6.04 1.48
CA VAL A 28 3.01 -5.82 0.09
C VAL A 28 3.67 -7.09 -0.41
N THR A 29 3.20 -7.64 -1.53
CA THR A 29 3.69 -8.91 -2.12
C THR A 29 4.31 -8.74 -3.50
N LYS A 30 4.75 -7.52 -3.84
CA LYS A 30 5.27 -7.14 -5.16
C LYS A 30 6.43 -8.02 -5.65
N GLY A 31 6.59 -8.08 -6.97
CA GLY A 31 7.60 -8.89 -7.64
C GLY A 31 7.29 -10.38 -7.48
N ASN A 32 8.28 -11.18 -7.17
CA ASN A 32 8.07 -12.59 -6.86
C ASN A 32 7.82 -12.84 -5.35
N GLY A 33 7.11 -11.94 -4.68
CA GLY A 33 6.83 -12.06 -3.24
C GLY A 33 8.11 -11.98 -2.39
N TYR A 34 9.00 -11.02 -2.66
CA TYR A 34 10.27 -10.87 -1.93
C TYR A 34 11.17 -12.12 -1.95
N GLY A 35 11.00 -12.99 -2.96
CA GLY A 35 11.72 -14.26 -3.08
C GLY A 35 11.03 -15.46 -2.43
N PHE A 36 9.92 -15.25 -1.72
CA PHE A 36 9.12 -16.34 -1.12
C PHE A 36 8.08 -16.91 -2.10
N GLY A 37 7.74 -16.17 -3.15
CA GLY A 37 6.63 -16.47 -4.06
C GLY A 37 5.28 -16.00 -3.54
N HIS A 38 4.35 -15.71 -4.45
CA HIS A 38 3.01 -15.22 -4.09
C HIS A 38 2.21 -16.27 -3.30
N GLU A 39 2.35 -17.56 -3.64
CA GLU A 39 1.63 -18.63 -2.94
C GLU A 39 1.83 -18.57 -1.43
N LEU A 40 3.10 -18.57 -0.98
CA LEU A 40 3.40 -18.57 0.46
C LEU A 40 2.93 -17.29 1.13
N LEU A 41 3.12 -16.13 0.47
CA LEU A 41 2.72 -14.85 1.07
C LEU A 41 1.20 -14.69 1.15
N VAL A 42 0.44 -15.22 0.19
CA VAL A 42 -1.03 -15.29 0.23
C VAL A 42 -1.48 -16.16 1.39
N GLN A 43 -0.95 -17.38 1.52
CA GLN A 43 -1.28 -18.31 2.61
C GLN A 43 -1.01 -17.69 3.99
N GLU A 44 0.15 -17.06 4.17
CA GLU A 44 0.47 -16.41 5.45
C GLU A 44 -0.38 -15.17 5.73
N SER A 45 -0.75 -14.40 4.69
CA SER A 45 -1.67 -13.28 4.83
C SER A 45 -3.08 -13.74 5.23
N GLN A 46 -3.57 -14.84 4.65
CA GLN A 46 -4.83 -15.46 5.06
C GLN A 46 -4.76 -15.96 6.51
N ARG A 47 -3.67 -16.63 6.89
CA ARG A 47 -3.45 -17.09 8.28
C ARG A 47 -3.43 -15.94 9.29
N LEU A 48 -2.92 -14.79 8.91
CA LEU A 48 -2.92 -13.58 9.74
C LEU A 48 -4.27 -12.85 9.76
N GLY A 49 -5.28 -13.32 9.03
CA GLY A 49 -6.58 -12.66 8.95
C GLY A 49 -6.57 -11.33 8.19
N ILE A 50 -5.61 -11.14 7.30
CA ILE A 50 -5.50 -9.92 6.49
C ILE A 50 -6.71 -9.78 5.57
N ASP A 51 -7.18 -8.56 5.38
CA ASP A 51 -8.33 -8.21 4.53
C ASP A 51 -7.92 -7.60 3.18
N ILE A 52 -6.72 -7.03 3.08
CA ILE A 52 -6.23 -6.36 1.88
C ILE A 52 -4.76 -6.71 1.64
N LEU A 53 -4.42 -7.10 0.41
CA LEU A 53 -3.03 -7.22 -0.07
C LEU A 53 -2.66 -6.06 -0.98
N ALA A 54 -1.36 -5.81 -1.14
CA ALA A 54 -0.85 -4.88 -2.13
C ALA A 54 0.17 -5.60 -3.05
N VAL A 55 -0.05 -5.50 -4.35
CA VAL A 55 0.87 -5.97 -5.39
C VAL A 55 1.60 -4.79 -6.02
N GLY A 56 2.69 -5.02 -6.73
CA GLY A 56 3.44 -3.97 -7.41
C GLY A 56 2.72 -3.49 -8.66
N VAL A 57 2.37 -4.41 -9.54
CA VAL A 57 1.80 -4.13 -10.87
C VAL A 57 0.52 -4.94 -11.10
N ALA A 58 -0.30 -4.50 -12.05
CA ALA A 58 -1.60 -5.11 -12.37
C ALA A 58 -1.50 -6.60 -12.71
N GLN A 59 -0.44 -7.01 -13.42
CA GLN A 59 -0.18 -8.40 -13.80
C GLN A 59 -0.09 -9.35 -12.59
N GLU A 60 0.33 -8.86 -11.43
CA GLU A 60 0.47 -9.66 -10.22
C GLU A 60 -0.86 -9.99 -9.54
N VAL A 61 -1.95 -9.26 -9.88
CA VAL A 61 -3.30 -9.54 -9.37
C VAL A 61 -3.73 -10.97 -9.73
N ALA A 62 -3.56 -11.37 -10.98
CA ALA A 62 -3.89 -12.74 -11.42
C ALA A 62 -3.13 -13.78 -10.61
N SER A 63 -1.85 -13.53 -10.30
CA SER A 63 -1.03 -14.46 -9.52
C SER A 63 -1.55 -14.63 -8.08
N VAL A 64 -1.87 -13.55 -7.36
CA VAL A 64 -2.41 -13.69 -6.00
C VAL A 64 -3.81 -14.32 -6.00
N ARG A 65 -4.63 -14.04 -7.02
CA ARG A 65 -5.94 -14.70 -7.22
C ARG A 65 -5.81 -16.21 -7.46
N GLN A 66 -4.83 -16.62 -8.26
CA GLN A 66 -4.53 -18.04 -8.52
C GLN A 66 -4.26 -18.82 -7.23
N TYR A 67 -3.64 -18.20 -6.23
CA TYR A 67 -3.37 -18.82 -4.93
C TYR A 67 -4.47 -18.60 -3.88
N GLY A 68 -5.68 -18.23 -4.32
CA GLY A 68 -6.88 -18.18 -3.49
C GLY A 68 -7.08 -16.89 -2.71
N TRP A 69 -6.41 -15.78 -3.10
CA TRP A 69 -6.73 -14.48 -2.52
C TRP A 69 -8.03 -13.93 -3.15
N ASP A 70 -9.12 -13.96 -2.39
CA ASP A 70 -10.46 -13.54 -2.84
C ASP A 70 -10.91 -12.18 -2.30
N LYS A 71 -10.04 -11.49 -1.53
CA LYS A 71 -10.29 -10.19 -0.90
C LYS A 71 -9.68 -9.03 -1.72
N ASP A 72 -9.67 -7.85 -1.15
CA ASP A 72 -9.18 -6.64 -1.83
C ASP A 72 -7.69 -6.72 -2.16
N VAL A 73 -7.33 -6.20 -3.34
CA VAL A 73 -5.94 -6.09 -3.81
C VAL A 73 -5.67 -4.67 -4.27
N ILE A 74 -4.61 -4.06 -3.74
CA ILE A 74 -4.12 -2.77 -4.21
C ILE A 74 -3.05 -3.00 -5.29
N VAL A 75 -3.17 -2.31 -6.41
CA VAL A 75 -2.09 -2.15 -7.39
C VAL A 75 -1.32 -0.88 -7.05
N LEU A 76 -0.06 -1.05 -6.62
CA LEU A 76 0.78 0.06 -6.13
C LEU A 76 1.35 0.92 -7.26
N ASN A 77 1.63 0.31 -8.42
CA ASN A 77 2.06 1.09 -9.58
C ASN A 77 0.89 1.96 -10.05
N PRO A 78 1.06 3.28 -10.10
CA PRO A 78 -0.05 4.16 -10.48
C PRO A 78 -0.54 3.87 -11.89
N TRP A 79 -1.86 3.80 -12.04
CA TRP A 79 -2.51 3.64 -13.34
C TRP A 79 -2.15 4.78 -14.30
N ARG A 80 -2.03 4.43 -15.56
CA ARG A 80 -1.81 5.38 -16.67
C ARG A 80 -2.66 4.97 -17.88
N PRO A 81 -3.14 5.93 -18.67
CA PRO A 81 -3.71 5.63 -19.98
C PRO A 81 -2.74 4.78 -20.82
N GLY A 82 -3.27 3.73 -21.46
CA GLY A 82 -2.48 2.78 -22.23
C GLY A 82 -1.98 1.55 -21.46
N ASP A 83 -2.18 1.45 -20.15
CA ASP A 83 -1.96 0.21 -19.40
C ASP A 83 -3.22 -0.69 -19.53
N GLU A 84 -3.24 -1.51 -20.58
CA GLU A 84 -4.38 -2.37 -20.90
C GLU A 84 -4.68 -3.40 -19.81
N VAL A 85 -3.64 -3.93 -19.16
CA VAL A 85 -3.83 -4.91 -18.08
C VAL A 85 -4.50 -4.26 -16.88
N ALA A 86 -4.01 -3.10 -16.47
CA ALA A 86 -4.62 -2.36 -15.38
C ALA A 86 -6.04 -1.88 -15.75
N ALA A 87 -6.25 -1.43 -17.00
CA ALA A 87 -7.57 -1.03 -17.49
C ALA A 87 -8.59 -2.17 -17.39
N GLY A 88 -8.19 -3.41 -17.71
CA GLY A 88 -9.03 -4.61 -17.58
C GLY A 88 -9.48 -4.93 -16.15
N LEU A 89 -8.82 -4.36 -15.13
CA LEU A 89 -9.12 -4.58 -13.72
C LEU A 89 -9.95 -3.46 -13.08
N LEU A 90 -10.15 -2.32 -13.74
CA LEU A 90 -10.79 -1.13 -13.16
C LEU A 90 -12.23 -1.37 -12.69
N ASN A 91 -12.94 -2.31 -13.29
CA ASN A 91 -14.31 -2.66 -12.93
C ASN A 91 -14.41 -3.84 -11.95
N ASP A 92 -13.28 -4.41 -11.49
CA ASP A 92 -13.28 -5.38 -10.40
C ASP A 92 -13.39 -4.62 -9.06
N PRO A 93 -14.50 -4.75 -8.30
CA PRO A 93 -14.70 -4.02 -7.05
C PRO A 93 -13.70 -4.42 -5.95
N LYS A 94 -12.97 -5.52 -6.14
CA LYS A 94 -11.93 -6.00 -5.23
C LYS A 94 -10.53 -5.59 -5.66
N VAL A 95 -10.38 -4.82 -6.73
CA VAL A 95 -9.10 -4.24 -7.15
C VAL A 95 -9.11 -2.74 -6.90
N ILE A 96 -8.15 -2.29 -6.13
CA ILE A 96 -7.99 -0.88 -5.76
C ILE A 96 -6.83 -0.33 -6.58
N THR A 97 -7.13 0.59 -7.47
CA THR A 97 -6.15 1.20 -8.38
C THR A 97 -5.52 2.44 -7.77
N THR A 98 -4.21 2.59 -7.85
CA THR A 98 -3.53 3.82 -7.39
C THR A 98 -3.53 4.87 -8.49
N ILE A 99 -3.91 6.11 -8.14
CA ILE A 99 -3.82 7.32 -8.97
C ILE A 99 -2.77 8.23 -8.35
N SER A 100 -1.90 8.81 -9.18
CA SER A 100 -0.83 9.69 -8.71
C SER A 100 -0.67 10.97 -9.52
N ARG A 101 -1.58 11.23 -10.48
CA ARG A 101 -1.58 12.45 -11.28
C ARG A 101 -3.01 12.91 -11.53
N ARG A 102 -3.20 14.21 -11.45
CA ARG A 102 -4.49 14.85 -11.70
C ARG A 102 -4.99 14.63 -13.14
N GLU A 103 -4.10 14.68 -14.11
CA GLU A 103 -4.44 14.52 -15.53
C GLU A 103 -4.96 13.13 -15.88
N ASP A 104 -4.67 12.10 -15.07
CA ASP A 104 -5.16 10.74 -15.32
C ASP A 104 -6.61 10.55 -14.87
N ILE A 105 -7.13 11.42 -14.00
CA ILE A 105 -8.48 11.29 -13.40
C ILE A 105 -9.58 11.34 -14.46
N ALA A 106 -9.48 12.25 -15.43
CA ALA A 106 -10.48 12.37 -16.49
C ALA A 106 -10.53 11.11 -17.35
N ALA A 107 -9.37 10.61 -17.80
CA ALA A 107 -9.30 9.41 -18.61
C ALA A 107 -9.76 8.16 -17.83
N LEU A 108 -9.47 8.08 -16.53
CA LEU A 108 -9.97 7.00 -15.68
C LEU A 108 -11.50 7.06 -15.54
N ARG A 109 -12.07 8.26 -15.36
CA ARG A 109 -13.51 8.44 -15.21
C ARG A 109 -14.26 8.02 -16.47
N ASP A 110 -13.71 8.30 -17.66
CA ASP A 110 -14.28 7.89 -18.94
C ASP A 110 -14.31 6.35 -19.09
N LEU A 111 -13.29 5.66 -18.56
CA LEU A 111 -13.19 4.20 -18.64
C LEU A 111 -13.97 3.47 -17.53
N ALA A 112 -13.92 3.97 -16.31
CA ALA A 112 -14.46 3.30 -15.13
C ALA A 112 -14.87 4.34 -14.06
N PRO A 113 -16.01 5.00 -14.19
CA PRO A 113 -16.43 6.11 -13.32
C PRO A 113 -16.63 5.69 -11.85
N SER A 114 -16.85 4.40 -11.58
CA SER A 114 -17.02 3.85 -10.24
C SER A 114 -15.83 3.02 -9.74
N ALA A 115 -14.67 3.14 -10.38
CA ALA A 115 -13.48 2.39 -9.97
C ALA A 115 -13.12 2.62 -8.51
N SER A 116 -12.68 1.56 -7.81
CA SER A 116 -12.10 1.66 -6.48
C SER A 116 -10.68 2.23 -6.59
N ILE A 117 -10.41 3.36 -5.95
CA ILE A 117 -9.14 4.07 -6.09
C ILE A 117 -8.49 4.42 -4.75
N LEU A 118 -7.16 4.49 -4.77
CA LEU A 118 -6.33 5.22 -3.81
C LEU A 118 -5.66 6.38 -4.53
N VAL A 119 -5.64 7.56 -3.93
CA VAL A 119 -4.90 8.69 -4.45
C VAL A 119 -3.56 8.81 -3.72
N GLU A 120 -2.45 8.72 -4.46
CA GLU A 120 -1.11 8.91 -3.90
C GLU A 120 -0.78 10.40 -3.87
N VAL A 121 -0.34 10.88 -2.70
CA VAL A 121 0.12 12.26 -2.50
C VAL A 121 1.64 12.27 -2.55
N GLU A 122 2.22 13.24 -3.27
CA GLU A 122 3.66 13.39 -3.40
C GLU A 122 4.30 13.66 -2.05
N THR A 123 5.43 13.03 -1.81
CA THR A 123 6.25 13.18 -0.61
C THR A 123 7.62 13.77 -0.95
N SER A 124 8.46 13.99 0.06
CA SER A 124 9.86 14.42 -0.11
C SER A 124 10.69 13.50 -1.02
N MET A 125 10.19 12.31 -1.37
CA MET A 125 10.84 11.43 -2.34
C MET A 125 10.72 11.89 -3.80
N HIS A 126 9.75 12.75 -4.12
CA HIS A 126 9.47 13.21 -5.50
C HIS A 126 9.39 12.08 -6.54
N ARG A 127 8.76 10.95 -6.14
CA ARG A 127 8.69 9.77 -7.00
C ARG A 127 7.37 9.68 -7.78
N HIS A 128 6.29 9.66 -7.06
CA HIS A 128 4.92 9.61 -7.55
C HIS A 128 4.04 10.36 -6.56
N GLY A 129 2.91 10.83 -7.03
CA GLY A 129 1.91 11.47 -6.20
C GLY A 129 1.40 12.76 -6.78
N VAL A 130 0.20 13.14 -6.37
CA VAL A 130 -0.37 14.45 -6.65
C VAL A 130 0.36 15.48 -5.79
N PRO A 131 0.80 16.62 -6.34
CA PRO A 131 1.43 17.70 -5.57
C PRO A 131 0.52 18.17 -4.42
N ALA A 132 1.13 18.59 -3.32
CA ALA A 132 0.41 18.96 -2.08
C ALA A 132 -0.62 20.08 -2.29
N ASP A 133 -0.28 21.05 -3.13
CA ASP A 133 -1.13 22.22 -3.48
C ASP A 133 -2.30 21.87 -4.40
N GLU A 134 -2.26 20.72 -5.06
CA GLU A 134 -3.35 20.24 -5.92
C GLU A 134 -4.36 19.36 -5.18
N VAL A 135 -3.98 18.78 -4.03
CA VAL A 135 -4.79 17.79 -3.30
C VAL A 135 -6.20 18.29 -3.01
N ALA A 136 -6.32 19.50 -2.47
CA ALA A 136 -7.60 20.09 -2.08
C ALA A 136 -8.58 20.29 -3.24
N ALA A 137 -8.07 20.44 -4.47
CA ALA A 137 -8.83 20.76 -5.67
C ALA A 137 -9.12 19.55 -6.56
N LEU A 138 -8.78 18.32 -6.14
CA LEU A 138 -9.06 17.14 -6.94
C LEU A 138 -10.57 16.88 -7.01
N ASP A 139 -11.06 16.66 -8.20
CA ASP A 139 -12.43 16.16 -8.41
C ASP A 139 -12.39 14.63 -8.46
N LEU A 140 -12.90 14.00 -7.39
CA LEU A 140 -12.96 12.55 -7.22
C LEU A 140 -14.41 12.01 -7.23
N ASP A 141 -15.37 12.83 -7.64
CA ASP A 141 -16.76 12.44 -7.67
C ASP A 141 -16.97 11.24 -8.62
N GLY A 142 -17.83 10.32 -8.18
CA GLY A 142 -18.15 9.08 -8.90
C GLY A 142 -17.27 7.90 -8.51
N PHE A 143 -16.01 8.10 -8.17
CA PHE A 143 -15.12 7.00 -7.77
C PHE A 143 -15.42 6.45 -6.37
N ASP A 144 -15.17 5.16 -6.18
CA ASP A 144 -15.07 4.57 -4.84
C ASP A 144 -13.69 4.89 -4.25
N LEU A 145 -13.54 6.10 -3.69
CA LEU A 145 -12.30 6.49 -3.02
C LEU A 145 -12.10 5.66 -1.74
N ARG A 146 -11.13 4.76 -1.75
CA ARG A 146 -10.77 3.89 -0.62
C ARG A 146 -9.82 4.59 0.37
N GLY A 147 -9.22 5.70 -0.01
CA GLY A 147 -8.37 6.53 0.83
C GLY A 147 -7.22 7.19 0.09
N TRP A 148 -6.34 7.79 0.88
CA TRP A 148 -5.15 8.53 0.44
C TRP A 148 -3.91 7.72 0.78
N THR A 149 -3.00 7.60 -0.15
CA THR A 149 -1.78 6.83 0.08
C THR A 149 -0.53 7.71 0.10
N ILE A 150 0.30 7.48 1.10
CA ILE A 150 1.51 8.26 1.40
C ILE A 150 2.71 7.31 1.39
N HIS A 151 3.60 7.50 0.44
CA HIS A 151 4.83 6.73 0.34
C HIS A 151 6.01 7.53 0.90
N LEU A 152 6.24 7.42 2.19
CA LEU A 152 7.33 8.13 2.88
C LEU A 152 8.70 7.53 2.54
N PRO A 153 9.80 8.27 2.66
CA PRO A 153 11.15 7.72 2.59
C PRO A 153 11.42 6.73 3.72
N SER A 154 12.39 5.85 3.52
CA SER A 154 12.84 4.95 4.60
C SER A 154 13.40 5.75 5.78
N GLY A 155 12.90 5.46 6.98
CA GLY A 155 13.30 6.20 8.18
C GLY A 155 12.60 7.54 8.37
N ALA A 156 11.50 7.76 7.64
CA ALA A 156 10.66 8.94 7.83
C ALA A 156 10.20 9.09 9.28
N SER A 157 10.12 10.33 9.71
CA SER A 157 9.71 10.70 11.07
C SER A 157 8.19 10.73 11.23
N LEU A 158 7.73 10.70 12.48
CA LEU A 158 6.34 10.96 12.82
C LEU A 158 5.85 12.33 12.33
N ASP A 159 6.73 13.35 12.32
CA ASP A 159 6.36 14.70 11.89
C ASP A 159 6.14 14.79 10.38
N GLU A 160 6.91 14.06 9.56
CA GLU A 160 6.60 13.93 8.13
C GLU A 160 5.24 13.26 7.92
N GLY A 161 4.93 12.22 8.68
CA GLY A 161 3.61 11.58 8.64
C GLY A 161 2.48 12.54 9.02
N ARG A 162 2.68 13.40 10.02
CA ARG A 162 1.70 14.43 10.44
C ARG A 162 1.50 15.49 9.37
N GLU A 163 2.58 15.96 8.75
CA GLU A 163 2.50 16.96 7.69
C GLU A 163 1.72 16.42 6.48
N MET A 164 2.01 15.20 6.06
CA MET A 164 1.27 14.57 4.98
C MET A 164 -0.22 14.38 5.30
N ALA A 165 -0.54 13.99 6.55
CA ALA A 165 -1.92 13.90 6.99
C ALA A 165 -2.62 15.28 6.98
N ARG A 166 -1.90 16.36 7.32
CA ARG A 166 -2.42 17.73 7.27
C ARG A 166 -2.76 18.16 5.83
N ILE A 167 -1.92 17.78 4.86
CA ILE A 167 -2.18 18.02 3.43
C ILE A 167 -3.46 17.30 2.99
N VAL A 168 -3.58 16.00 3.29
CA VAL A 168 -4.77 15.20 2.94
C VAL A 168 -6.04 15.79 3.57
N LYS A 169 -5.97 16.28 4.81
CA LYS A 169 -7.11 16.87 5.53
C LYS A 169 -7.69 18.14 4.88
N GLN A 170 -7.01 18.72 3.90
CA GLN A 170 -7.55 19.84 3.13
C GLN A 170 -8.62 19.39 2.11
N HIS A 171 -8.67 18.11 1.76
CA HIS A 171 -9.68 17.58 0.84
C HIS A 171 -10.96 17.17 1.57
N PRO A 172 -12.17 17.44 1.02
CA PRO A 172 -13.45 17.06 1.64
C PRO A 172 -13.58 15.55 1.93
N LEU A 173 -12.96 14.70 1.11
CA LEU A 173 -12.99 13.24 1.26
C LEU A 173 -11.82 12.67 2.09
N ALA A 174 -11.16 13.49 2.90
CA ALA A 174 -10.07 13.06 3.79
C ALA A 174 -10.50 11.95 4.77
N SER A 175 -11.79 11.93 5.15
CA SER A 175 -12.38 10.93 6.06
C SER A 175 -12.33 9.49 5.54
N ARG A 176 -12.04 9.27 4.25
CA ARG A 176 -11.87 7.93 3.66
C ARG A 176 -10.65 7.18 4.20
N GLY A 177 -9.73 7.87 4.84
CA GLY A 177 -8.57 7.29 5.51
C GLY A 177 -7.24 7.56 4.81
N ILE A 178 -6.16 7.28 5.54
CA ILE A 178 -4.79 7.53 5.07
C ILE A 178 -3.94 6.27 5.25
N TRP A 179 -3.22 5.90 4.20
CA TRP A 179 -2.46 4.66 4.10
C TRP A 179 -0.97 4.98 3.98
N PHE A 180 -0.25 4.83 5.06
CA PHE A 180 1.19 5.13 5.11
C PHE A 180 2.05 3.95 4.70
N SER A 181 3.30 4.23 4.37
CA SER A 181 4.39 3.27 4.33
C SER A 181 5.62 3.84 5.04
N HIS A 182 6.54 2.97 5.44
CA HIS A 182 7.85 3.28 5.99
C HIS A 182 7.88 3.98 7.37
N LEU A 183 6.75 4.20 8.01
CA LEU A 183 6.74 4.57 9.43
C LEU A 183 7.21 3.40 10.31
N SER A 184 7.77 3.71 11.48
CA SER A 184 7.91 2.71 12.55
C SER A 184 6.52 2.26 13.05
N CYS A 185 6.41 1.09 13.69
CA CYS A 185 5.13 0.68 14.28
C CYS A 185 4.67 1.66 15.36
N ASP A 186 5.60 2.18 16.15
CA ASP A 186 5.30 3.15 17.23
C ASP A 186 4.80 4.48 16.66
N ASP A 187 5.46 5.01 15.62
CA ASP A 187 5.02 6.24 14.94
C ASP A 187 3.67 6.06 14.26
N TYR A 188 3.46 4.91 13.60
CA TYR A 188 2.19 4.56 13.00
C TYR A 188 1.05 4.54 14.03
N ILE A 189 1.26 3.87 15.19
CA ILE A 189 0.27 3.83 16.26
C ILE A 189 0.06 5.22 16.86
N ALA A 190 1.14 5.99 17.08
CA ALA A 190 1.03 7.34 17.59
C ALA A 190 0.24 8.25 16.66
N LEU A 191 0.42 8.09 15.35
CA LEU A 191 -0.30 8.83 14.32
C LEU A 191 -1.76 8.39 14.26
N SER A 192 -2.03 7.08 14.22
CA SER A 192 -3.40 6.53 14.14
C SER A 192 -4.29 6.93 15.33
N LYS A 193 -3.70 7.10 16.52
CA LYS A 193 -4.43 7.58 17.70
C LYS A 193 -4.78 9.07 17.65
N LYS A 194 -4.07 9.85 16.85
CA LYS A 194 -4.26 11.31 16.75
C LYS A 194 -5.10 11.72 15.55
N LEU A 195 -5.22 10.85 14.57
CA LEU A 195 -6.04 11.11 13.40
C LEU A 195 -7.45 10.58 13.66
N ASP A 196 -8.43 11.39 13.34
CA ASP A 196 -9.88 11.10 13.41
C ASP A 196 -10.39 10.37 12.14
N VAL A 197 -9.48 9.74 11.41
CA VAL A 197 -9.76 9.00 10.17
C VAL A 197 -9.13 7.61 10.23
N PRO A 198 -9.64 6.63 9.49
CA PRO A 198 -9.00 5.32 9.39
C PRO A 198 -7.56 5.43 8.91
N VAL A 199 -6.65 4.73 9.58
CA VAL A 199 -5.23 4.72 9.20
C VAL A 199 -4.79 3.28 8.95
N ARG A 200 -4.07 3.06 7.85
CA ARG A 200 -3.47 1.77 7.50
C ARG A 200 -1.99 1.92 7.21
N MET A 201 -1.23 0.83 7.34
CA MET A 201 0.19 0.80 7.02
C MET A 201 0.50 -0.28 5.99
N ARG A 202 1.01 0.13 4.82
CA ARG A 202 1.53 -0.78 3.80
C ARG A 202 2.94 -1.20 4.19
N VAL A 203 3.18 -2.50 4.26
CA VAL A 203 4.45 -3.05 4.74
C VAL A 203 4.89 -4.26 3.92
N GLY A 204 6.13 -4.25 3.45
CA GLY A 204 6.75 -5.35 2.71
C GLY A 204 7.97 -5.91 3.43
N THR A 205 9.15 -5.33 3.18
CA THR A 205 10.43 -5.82 3.68
C THR A 205 10.45 -6.12 5.17
N ARG A 206 9.95 -5.20 6.00
CA ARG A 206 9.96 -5.39 7.47
C ARG A 206 9.06 -6.53 7.93
N LEU A 207 7.95 -6.77 7.22
CA LEU A 207 7.07 -7.88 7.52
C LEU A 207 7.72 -9.21 7.10
N TRP A 208 8.14 -9.32 5.85
CA TRP A 208 8.55 -10.60 5.28
C TRP A 208 9.99 -11.00 5.63
N LEU A 209 10.92 -10.03 5.69
CA LEU A 209 12.34 -10.27 5.91
C LEU A 209 12.82 -9.88 7.32
N GLY A 210 11.95 -9.27 8.12
CA GLY A 210 12.29 -8.77 9.44
C GLY A 210 12.97 -7.39 9.40
N ALA A 211 13.35 -6.89 10.57
CA ALA A 211 14.13 -5.67 10.68
C ALA A 211 15.55 -5.94 10.16
N VAL A 212 15.88 -5.35 9.02
CA VAL A 212 17.27 -5.30 8.57
C VAL A 212 17.98 -4.27 9.44
N SER A 213 18.60 -4.70 10.52
CA SER A 213 19.69 -3.90 11.11
C SER A 213 20.82 -3.93 10.09
N TYR A 214 21.22 -2.78 9.58
CA TYR A 214 22.45 -2.64 8.84
C TYR A 214 23.61 -2.90 9.82
N THR A 215 23.90 -4.17 10.09
CA THR A 215 25.20 -4.55 10.60
C THR A 215 26.16 -4.31 9.45
N HIS A 216 27.05 -3.34 9.62
CA HIS A 216 28.10 -3.04 8.68
C HIS A 216 28.85 -4.33 8.34
N LEU A 217 28.66 -4.84 7.12
CA LEU A 217 29.64 -5.68 6.48
C LEU A 217 30.84 -4.78 6.21
N ARG A 218 31.73 -4.69 7.19
CA ARG A 218 33.08 -4.24 6.93
C ARG A 218 33.77 -5.40 6.23
N ALA A 219 34.05 -5.20 4.94
CA ALA A 219 34.99 -6.04 4.22
C ALA A 219 36.38 -5.94 4.84
#